data_e225c6bdee6ea0ad4433a1b8a0e1207b
#
_entry.id   e225c6bdee6ea0ad4433a1b8a0e1207b
#
_cell.length_a   1.000
_cell.length_b   1.000
_cell.length_c   1.000
_cell.angle_alpha   90.00
_cell.angle_beta   90.00
_cell.angle_gamma   90.00
#
_symmetry.space_group_name_H-M   'P 1'
#
loop_
_entity.id
_entity.type
_entity.pdbx_description
1 polymer ?
#
loop_
_entity_poly.entity_id
_entity_poly.type
_entity_poly.pdbx_seq_one_letter_code
_entity_poly.pdbx_strand_id
1 'polypeptide(L)'
;AASAACNAGRPVTLRAPFVNNRIDPALFSRAALFIAGRLPTPEDACGTVTTRVPLDYNEHQWITKLDYQLGTDHTVFGRYLTTPHLDKPPYPRSESLLGQTPIGTDAYAHSVTFGDTLVLGNNAVNSLRFAYNTHGSHTLPVETFDTNDAGIKVYTYVPGELALVVRGAFSLPNGADTKARYSTATYQIAEDLTMVRGRHQLSAGVNLAYWNAYQEINARSIGHFEFNGSVTGLPIA
;
A
#
# COMPACT_ATOMS: atom_id res chain seq x y z
N ALA A 1 -21.02 22.91 -8.28
CA ALA A 1 -19.67 23.53 -8.12
C ALA A 1 -19.63 25.01 -8.54
N ALA A 2 -20.34 25.44 -9.59
CA ALA A 2 -20.34 26.82 -10.02
C ALA A 2 -21.32 27.73 -9.23
N SER A 3 -22.22 27.14 -8.46
CA SER A 3 -23.17 27.86 -7.60
C SER A 3 -22.46 28.45 -6.37
N ALA A 4 -22.88 29.66 -5.95
CA ALA A 4 -22.35 30.29 -4.74
C ALA A 4 -22.55 29.38 -3.50
N ALA A 5 -23.65 28.67 -3.39
CA ALA A 5 -23.94 27.74 -2.30
C ALA A 5 -22.93 26.59 -2.20
N CYS A 6 -22.35 26.18 -3.34
CA CYS A 6 -21.40 25.07 -3.42
C CYS A 6 -19.95 25.53 -3.56
N ASN A 7 -19.67 26.82 -3.47
CA ASN A 7 -18.36 27.41 -3.68
C ASN A 7 -18.07 28.54 -2.67
N ALA A 8 -18.21 28.24 -1.38
CA ALA A 8 -17.90 29.14 -0.28
C ALA A 8 -18.48 30.58 -0.47
N GLY A 9 -19.72 30.68 -0.96
CA GLY A 9 -20.40 31.96 -1.20
C GLY A 9 -19.95 32.72 -2.46
N ARG A 10 -19.07 32.13 -3.30
CA ARG A 10 -18.53 32.80 -4.49
C ARG A 10 -19.16 32.22 -5.76
N PRO A 11 -19.96 32.98 -6.52
CA PRO A 11 -20.43 32.55 -7.83
C PRO A 11 -19.23 32.50 -8.81
N VAL A 12 -19.22 31.48 -9.66
CA VAL A 12 -18.17 31.31 -10.69
C VAL A 12 -18.85 31.38 -12.06
N THR A 13 -18.23 32.12 -12.96
CA THR A 13 -18.59 32.11 -14.39
C THR A 13 -17.54 31.27 -15.13
N LEU A 14 -18.00 30.19 -15.72
CA LEU A 14 -17.13 29.29 -16.49
C LEU A 14 -16.82 29.92 -17.86
N ARG A 15 -15.61 29.65 -18.36
CA ARG A 15 -15.13 30.12 -19.67
C ARG A 15 -15.71 29.27 -20.79
N ALA A 16 -15.60 29.79 -22.01
CA ALA A 16 -15.96 28.98 -23.19
C ALA A 16 -15.37 27.58 -23.13
N PRO A 17 -16.08 26.53 -23.55
CA PRO A 17 -17.34 26.55 -24.32
C PRO A 17 -18.63 26.66 -23.49
N PHE A 18 -18.55 26.98 -22.19
CA PHE A 18 -19.74 27.13 -21.36
C PHE A 18 -20.46 28.46 -21.66
N VAL A 19 -21.78 28.40 -21.79
CA VAL A 19 -22.66 29.55 -21.92
C VAL A 19 -23.60 29.56 -20.72
N ASN A 20 -23.60 30.63 -19.92
CA ASN A 20 -24.36 30.69 -18.66
C ASN A 20 -24.10 29.48 -17.74
N ASN A 21 -22.83 29.06 -17.63
CA ASN A 21 -22.39 27.87 -16.89
C ASN A 21 -23.00 26.55 -17.39
N ARG A 22 -23.49 26.48 -18.59
CA ARG A 22 -24.01 25.29 -19.24
C ARG A 22 -23.15 24.95 -20.45
N ILE A 23 -23.00 23.68 -20.74
CA ILE A 23 -22.30 23.17 -21.92
C ILE A 23 -23.33 22.47 -22.83
N ASP A 24 -23.16 22.64 -24.13
CA ASP A 24 -23.97 21.92 -25.12
C ASP A 24 -23.71 20.40 -24.97
N PRO A 25 -24.73 19.56 -24.80
CA PRO A 25 -24.59 18.11 -24.72
C PRO A 25 -23.84 17.49 -25.91
N ALA A 26 -23.90 18.12 -27.09
CA ALA A 26 -23.14 17.66 -28.27
C ALA A 26 -21.60 17.72 -28.07
N LEU A 27 -21.15 18.50 -27.11
CA LEU A 27 -19.72 18.63 -26.76
C LEU A 27 -19.26 17.64 -25.68
N PHE A 28 -20.15 16.80 -25.15
CA PHE A 28 -19.77 15.81 -24.15
C PHE A 28 -18.87 14.74 -24.75
N SER A 29 -17.74 14.50 -24.10
CA SER A 29 -16.88 13.37 -24.40
C SER A 29 -17.57 12.05 -24.07
N ARG A 30 -17.48 11.06 -24.96
CA ARG A 30 -17.99 9.69 -24.70
C ARG A 30 -17.39 9.08 -23.44
N ALA A 31 -16.09 9.27 -23.22
CA ALA A 31 -15.41 8.82 -22.02
C ALA A 31 -15.96 9.50 -20.76
N ALA A 32 -16.22 10.81 -20.81
CA ALA A 32 -16.82 11.52 -19.68
C ALA A 32 -18.23 11.02 -19.36
N LEU A 33 -19.05 10.72 -20.39
CA LEU A 33 -20.40 10.15 -20.20
C LEU A 33 -20.33 8.73 -19.64
N PHE A 34 -19.37 7.92 -20.10
CA PHE A 34 -19.14 6.57 -19.57
C PHE A 34 -18.80 6.59 -18.08
N ILE A 35 -17.92 7.50 -17.66
CA ILE A 35 -17.53 7.68 -16.25
C ILE A 35 -18.69 8.26 -15.45
N ALA A 36 -19.34 9.32 -15.95
CA ALA A 36 -20.45 9.99 -15.26
C ALA A 36 -21.62 9.03 -14.98
N GLY A 37 -21.92 8.11 -15.91
CA GLY A 37 -22.97 7.11 -15.73
C GLY A 37 -22.68 6.07 -14.62
N ARG A 38 -21.46 6.04 -14.09
CA ARG A 38 -21.02 5.16 -13.01
C ARG A 38 -20.83 5.88 -11.69
N LEU A 39 -20.98 7.20 -11.68
CA LEU A 39 -20.94 7.96 -10.43
C LEU A 39 -22.22 7.74 -9.62
N PRO A 40 -22.15 7.73 -8.29
CA PRO A 40 -23.32 7.59 -7.44
C PRO A 40 -24.22 8.80 -7.54
N THR A 41 -25.50 8.61 -7.21
CA THR A 41 -26.45 9.72 -7.09
C THR A 41 -26.03 10.62 -5.94
N PRO A 42 -25.89 11.95 -6.15
CA PRO A 42 -25.53 12.87 -5.09
C PRO A 42 -26.64 13.03 -4.05
N GLU A 43 -26.24 13.28 -2.81
CA GLU A 43 -27.14 13.50 -1.66
C GLU A 43 -27.70 14.92 -1.63
N ASP A 44 -27.01 15.86 -2.26
CA ASP A 44 -27.37 17.27 -2.28
C ASP A 44 -27.14 17.94 -3.65
N ALA A 45 -27.57 19.20 -3.78
CA ALA A 45 -27.39 19.99 -5.00
C ALA A 45 -25.93 20.35 -5.30
N CYS A 46 -25.02 20.16 -4.37
CA CYS A 46 -23.59 20.40 -4.53
C CYS A 46 -22.83 19.17 -5.03
N GLY A 47 -23.50 18.02 -5.08
CA GLY A 47 -22.89 16.78 -5.54
C GLY A 47 -22.21 15.97 -4.45
N THR A 48 -22.53 16.23 -3.17
CA THR A 48 -21.96 15.50 -2.05
C THR A 48 -22.39 14.04 -2.07
N VAL A 49 -21.45 13.15 -1.84
CA VAL A 49 -21.67 11.71 -1.64
C VAL A 49 -20.90 11.29 -0.41
N THR A 50 -21.59 10.68 0.56
CA THR A 50 -20.98 10.17 1.77
C THR A 50 -20.96 8.64 1.73
N THR A 51 -19.78 8.06 1.79
CA THR A 51 -19.63 6.60 1.88
C THR A 51 -19.06 6.22 3.25
N ARG A 52 -19.52 5.11 3.81
CA ARG A 52 -19.01 4.53 5.06
C ARG A 52 -18.57 3.12 4.79
N VAL A 53 -17.33 2.84 5.12
CA VAL A 53 -16.68 1.55 4.90
C VAL A 53 -16.33 0.96 6.25
N PRO A 54 -16.88 -0.20 6.67
CA PRO A 54 -16.35 -0.91 7.82
C PRO A 54 -14.96 -1.45 7.45
N LEU A 55 -14.01 -1.30 8.35
CA LEU A 55 -12.66 -1.83 8.24
C LEU A 55 -12.46 -2.84 9.37
N ASP A 56 -12.40 -4.12 9.01
CA ASP A 56 -12.07 -5.20 9.93
C ASP A 56 -10.61 -5.57 9.71
N TYR A 57 -9.80 -5.36 10.74
CA TYR A 57 -8.39 -5.70 10.72
C TYR A 57 -8.13 -6.90 11.63
N ASN A 58 -7.63 -7.99 11.06
CA ASN A 58 -7.27 -9.19 11.79
C ASN A 58 -5.82 -9.56 11.51
N GLU A 59 -5.04 -9.72 12.56
CA GLU A 59 -3.65 -10.16 12.49
C GLU A 59 -3.46 -11.46 13.28
N HIS A 60 -2.78 -12.41 12.68
CA HIS A 60 -2.42 -13.67 13.31
C HIS A 60 -0.90 -13.82 13.31
N GLN A 61 -0.34 -14.10 14.49
CA GLN A 61 1.08 -14.34 14.65
C GLN A 61 1.32 -15.71 15.28
N TRP A 62 2.25 -16.46 14.71
CA TRP A 62 2.68 -17.77 15.19
C TRP A 62 4.15 -17.72 15.54
N ILE A 63 4.49 -18.13 16.76
CA ILE A 63 5.87 -18.20 17.23
C ILE A 63 6.10 -19.59 17.80
N THR A 64 7.18 -20.22 17.34
CA THR A 64 7.67 -21.49 17.88
C THR A 64 9.14 -21.32 18.22
N LYS A 65 9.56 -21.78 19.40
CA LYS A 65 10.95 -21.83 19.84
C LYS A 65 11.26 -23.17 20.44
N LEU A 66 12.42 -23.72 20.09
CA LEU A 66 12.98 -24.93 20.66
C LEU A 66 14.38 -24.61 21.17
N ASP A 67 14.66 -24.99 22.43
CA ASP A 67 15.96 -24.92 23.03
C ASP A 67 16.43 -26.35 23.32
N TYR A 68 17.68 -26.67 23.00
CA TYR A 68 18.27 -27.98 23.21
C TYR A 68 19.63 -27.86 23.86
N GLN A 69 19.79 -28.56 25.00
CA GLN A 69 21.01 -28.61 25.75
C GLN A 69 21.85 -29.82 25.25
N LEU A 70 22.97 -29.52 24.58
CA LEU A 70 23.89 -30.55 24.05
C LEU A 70 24.86 -31.12 25.10
N GLY A 71 24.88 -30.53 26.28
CA GLY A 71 25.74 -30.89 27.37
C GLY A 71 25.62 -29.89 28.49
N THR A 72 26.57 -29.82 29.39
CA THR A 72 26.60 -28.83 30.49
C THR A 72 26.92 -27.42 29.99
N ASP A 73 27.66 -27.32 28.90
CA ASP A 73 28.30 -26.08 28.46
C ASP A 73 27.83 -25.60 27.09
N HIS A 74 26.93 -26.35 26.45
CA HIS A 74 26.54 -26.08 25.08
C HIS A 74 25.01 -26.11 24.90
N THR A 75 24.43 -24.98 24.46
CA THR A 75 23.01 -24.82 24.21
C THR A 75 22.79 -24.30 22.81
N VAL A 76 21.87 -24.91 22.09
CA VAL A 76 21.39 -24.42 20.78
C VAL A 76 19.91 -24.10 20.84
N PHE A 77 19.49 -23.15 20.06
CA PHE A 77 18.05 -22.86 19.89
C PHE A 77 17.69 -22.58 18.44
N GLY A 78 16.44 -22.90 18.13
CA GLY A 78 15.80 -22.51 16.90
C GLY A 78 14.50 -21.78 17.19
N ARG A 79 14.24 -20.69 16.48
CA ARG A 79 12.98 -19.94 16.56
C ARG A 79 12.45 -19.69 15.17
N TYR A 80 11.15 -19.90 15.01
CA TYR A 80 10.39 -19.51 13.83
C TYR A 80 9.24 -18.61 14.21
N LEU A 81 9.07 -17.52 13.48
CA LEU A 81 7.95 -16.60 13.60
C LEU A 81 7.34 -16.39 12.21
N THR A 82 6.03 -16.37 12.14
CA THR A 82 5.32 -15.99 10.92
C THR A 82 4.10 -15.15 11.26
N THR A 83 3.84 -14.15 10.42
CA THR A 83 2.69 -13.26 10.52
C THR A 83 2.07 -13.14 9.12
N PRO A 84 1.16 -14.06 8.74
CA PRO A 84 0.33 -13.87 7.55
C PRO A 84 -0.69 -12.76 7.79
N HIS A 85 -0.90 -11.93 6.79
CA HIS A 85 -1.89 -10.86 6.83
C HIS A 85 -2.61 -10.80 5.49
N LEU A 86 -3.92 -10.92 5.51
CA LEU A 86 -4.76 -10.76 4.33
C LEU A 86 -5.88 -9.77 4.65
N ASP A 87 -5.76 -8.59 4.09
CA ASP A 87 -6.79 -7.58 4.09
C ASP A 87 -7.43 -7.53 2.69
N LYS A 88 -8.65 -8.02 2.58
CA LYS A 88 -9.39 -7.98 1.32
C LYS A 88 -9.98 -6.58 1.13
N PRO A 89 -10.08 -6.06 -0.09
CA PRO A 89 -10.82 -4.83 -0.34
C PRO A 89 -12.21 -4.96 0.30
N PRO A 90 -12.66 -3.98 1.10
CA PRO A 90 -13.89 -4.10 1.87
C PRO A 90 -15.16 -4.15 1.01
N TYR A 91 -15.06 -3.83 -0.28
CA TYR A 91 -16.16 -3.95 -1.20
C TYR A 91 -15.84 -4.87 -2.37
N PRO A 92 -16.70 -5.88 -2.63
CA PRO A 92 -16.75 -6.47 -3.95
C PRO A 92 -17.12 -5.35 -4.94
N ARG A 93 -16.72 -5.49 -6.19
CA ARG A 93 -17.03 -4.60 -7.30
C ARG A 93 -18.38 -3.90 -7.09
N SER A 94 -18.36 -2.62 -6.80
CA SER A 94 -19.52 -1.77 -6.69
C SER A 94 -19.72 -1.07 -8.03
N GLU A 95 -20.96 -0.91 -8.47
CA GLU A 95 -21.27 -0.06 -9.64
C GLU A 95 -20.94 1.41 -9.35
N SER A 96 -20.83 1.81 -8.10
CA SER A 96 -20.45 3.14 -7.67
C SER A 96 -18.94 3.31 -7.60
N LEU A 97 -18.36 4.08 -8.51
CA LEU A 97 -16.93 4.35 -8.58
C LEU A 97 -16.34 5.06 -7.34
N LEU A 98 -17.16 5.83 -6.63
CA LEU A 98 -16.71 6.61 -5.47
C LEU A 98 -16.76 5.81 -4.14
N GLY A 99 -17.48 4.69 -4.14
CA GLY A 99 -17.54 3.77 -3.00
C GLY A 99 -16.39 2.76 -2.98
N GLN A 100 -15.49 2.88 -3.93
CA GLN A 100 -14.40 1.94 -4.09
C GLN A 100 -13.17 2.52 -3.43
N THR A 101 -12.85 2.05 -2.31
CA THR A 101 -11.57 2.07 -1.64
C THR A 101 -11.73 1.31 -0.36
N PRO A 102 -10.77 0.82 0.25
CA PRO A 102 -9.37 0.88 -0.01
C PRO A 102 -8.87 -0.37 -0.72
N ILE A 103 -7.62 -0.31 -1.06
CA ILE A 103 -6.82 -1.39 -1.57
C ILE A 103 -6.71 -2.47 -0.51
N GLY A 104 -6.95 -3.72 -0.89
CA GLY A 104 -6.59 -4.85 -0.07
C GLY A 104 -5.08 -5.10 -0.10
N THR A 105 -4.61 -5.85 0.86
CA THR A 105 -3.20 -6.23 0.98
C THR A 105 -3.08 -7.69 1.36
N ASP A 106 -2.31 -8.44 0.59
CA ASP A 106 -1.84 -9.77 0.95
C ASP A 106 -0.37 -9.67 1.35
N ALA A 107 -0.08 -9.87 2.63
CA ALA A 107 1.25 -9.71 3.17
C ALA A 107 1.66 -10.89 4.06
N TYR A 108 2.95 -11.12 4.13
CA TYR A 108 3.52 -12.11 5.03
C TYR A 108 4.84 -11.63 5.60
N ALA A 109 5.15 -12.08 6.79
CA ALA A 109 6.48 -11.99 7.36
C ALA A 109 6.90 -13.36 7.90
N HIS A 110 8.15 -13.72 7.65
CA HIS A 110 8.78 -14.90 8.23
C HIS A 110 10.11 -14.51 8.86
N SER A 111 10.36 -15.03 10.03
CA SER A 111 11.63 -14.89 10.73
C SER A 111 12.10 -16.25 11.22
N VAL A 112 13.30 -16.65 10.82
CA VAL A 112 13.99 -17.83 11.31
C VAL A 112 15.23 -17.37 12.04
N THR A 113 15.46 -17.86 13.25
CA THR A 113 16.67 -17.58 14.01
C THR A 113 17.22 -18.89 14.57
N PHE A 114 18.52 -19.12 14.37
CA PHE A 114 19.28 -20.16 15.05
C PHE A 114 20.31 -19.48 15.94
N GLY A 115 20.52 -20.02 17.12
CA GLY A 115 21.54 -19.55 18.01
C GLY A 115 22.26 -20.74 18.65
N ASP A 116 23.55 -20.54 18.84
CA ASP A 116 24.46 -21.44 19.49
C ASP A 116 25.14 -20.69 20.64
N THR A 117 25.20 -21.26 21.81
CA THR A 117 25.89 -20.69 22.97
C THR A 117 26.78 -21.75 23.59
N LEU A 118 28.06 -21.48 23.59
CA LEU A 118 29.08 -22.38 24.10
C LEU A 118 29.83 -21.71 25.25
N VAL A 119 29.84 -22.36 26.43
CA VAL A 119 30.66 -21.95 27.57
C VAL A 119 32.05 -22.58 27.43
N LEU A 120 33.05 -21.73 27.31
CA LEU A 120 34.45 -22.13 27.11
C LEU A 120 35.19 -22.11 28.45
N GLY A 121 35.21 -23.27 29.11
CA GLY A 121 35.78 -23.41 30.44
C GLY A 121 35.05 -22.57 31.49
N ASN A 122 35.75 -21.94 32.43
CA ASN A 122 35.14 -21.23 33.54
C ASN A 122 35.00 -19.71 33.32
N ASN A 123 35.47 -19.21 32.19
CA ASN A 123 35.69 -17.77 32.06
C ASN A 123 35.37 -17.17 30.69
N ALA A 124 34.87 -17.95 29.75
CA ALA A 124 34.49 -17.41 28.46
C ALA A 124 33.15 -17.99 27.95
N VAL A 125 32.40 -17.19 27.22
CA VAL A 125 31.16 -17.58 26.54
C VAL A 125 31.22 -17.09 25.11
N ASN A 126 30.99 -18.01 24.20
CA ASN A 126 30.81 -17.73 22.77
C ASN A 126 29.33 -17.82 22.40
N SER A 127 28.88 -16.94 21.55
CA SER A 127 27.48 -16.91 21.07
C SER A 127 27.44 -16.61 19.59
N LEU A 128 27.08 -17.61 18.81
CA LEU A 128 26.85 -17.49 17.37
C LEU A 128 25.36 -17.42 17.10
N ARG A 129 24.92 -16.51 16.23
CA ARG A 129 23.53 -16.40 15.79
C ARG A 129 23.46 -16.24 14.28
N PHE A 130 22.49 -16.92 13.71
CA PHE A 130 22.09 -16.74 12.33
C PHE A 130 20.61 -16.34 12.32
N ALA A 131 20.26 -15.33 11.51
CA ALA A 131 18.89 -14.94 11.31
C ALA A 131 18.58 -14.77 9.82
N TYR A 132 17.40 -15.25 9.43
CA TYR A 132 16.79 -14.98 8.13
C TYR A 132 15.43 -14.35 8.36
N ASN A 133 15.23 -13.17 7.79
CA ASN A 133 13.96 -12.47 7.86
C ASN A 133 13.51 -12.14 6.45
N THR A 134 12.24 -12.41 6.13
CA THR A 134 11.64 -12.02 4.87
C THR A 134 10.27 -11.42 5.12
N HIS A 135 9.95 -10.41 4.34
CA HIS A 135 8.65 -9.77 4.30
C HIS A 135 8.23 -9.61 2.85
N GLY A 136 6.97 -9.91 2.56
CA GLY A 136 6.36 -9.65 1.26
C GLY A 136 5.01 -8.99 1.41
N SER A 137 4.66 -8.15 0.44
CA SER A 137 3.35 -7.50 0.37
C SER A 137 2.92 -7.36 -1.07
N HIS A 138 1.68 -7.78 -1.35
CA HIS A 138 1.00 -7.58 -2.61
C HIS A 138 -0.20 -6.66 -2.38
N THR A 139 -0.25 -5.58 -3.13
CA THR A 139 -1.43 -4.72 -3.17
C THR A 139 -2.50 -5.38 -4.04
N LEU A 140 -3.72 -5.48 -3.50
CA LEU A 140 -4.89 -6.04 -4.17
C LEU A 140 -5.83 -4.90 -4.55
N PRO A 141 -5.66 -4.28 -5.73
CA PRO A 141 -6.56 -3.22 -6.18
C PRO A 141 -7.93 -3.79 -6.53
N VAL A 142 -8.96 -2.95 -6.44
CA VAL A 142 -10.27 -3.27 -7.01
C VAL A 142 -10.22 -2.97 -8.50
N GLU A 143 -10.32 -3.99 -9.34
CA GLU A 143 -10.44 -3.82 -10.79
C GLU A 143 -11.79 -3.19 -11.12
N THR A 144 -11.79 -2.13 -11.92
CA THR A 144 -12.98 -1.40 -12.33
C THR A 144 -13.15 -1.40 -13.84
N PHE A 145 -12.47 -0.51 -14.50
CA PHE A 145 -12.37 -0.36 -15.96
C PHE A 145 -11.08 0.38 -16.28
N ASP A 146 -10.59 0.22 -17.49
CA ASP A 146 -9.41 0.90 -17.99
C ASP A 146 -9.72 1.97 -19.05
N THR A 147 -8.66 2.51 -19.66
CA THR A 147 -8.78 3.51 -20.71
C THR A 147 -9.52 2.98 -21.95
N ASN A 148 -9.35 1.69 -22.28
CA ASN A 148 -9.99 1.09 -23.45
C ASN A 148 -11.50 0.96 -23.24
N ASP A 149 -11.92 0.51 -22.04
CA ASP A 149 -13.32 0.39 -21.67
C ASP A 149 -14.04 1.74 -21.72
N ALA A 150 -13.34 2.80 -21.29
CA ALA A 150 -13.83 4.16 -21.36
C ALA A 150 -13.76 4.78 -22.76
N GLY A 151 -13.19 4.08 -23.74
CA GLY A 151 -12.99 4.60 -25.09
C GLY A 151 -11.94 5.70 -25.21
N ILE A 152 -11.00 5.75 -24.26
CA ILE A 152 -9.87 6.68 -24.24
C ILE A 152 -8.71 6.05 -25.04
N LYS A 153 -8.25 6.72 -26.08
CA LYS A 153 -7.19 6.22 -26.97
C LYS A 153 -5.79 6.46 -26.36
N VAL A 154 -5.54 5.82 -25.23
CA VAL A 154 -4.24 5.83 -24.54
C VAL A 154 -3.87 4.39 -24.20
N TYR A 155 -2.60 4.07 -24.36
CA TYR A 155 -2.09 2.75 -23.98
C TYR A 155 -2.26 2.55 -22.46
N THR A 156 -2.78 1.40 -22.07
CA THR A 156 -2.81 0.96 -20.67
C THR A 156 -1.90 -0.25 -20.49
N TYR A 157 -1.04 -0.18 -19.49
CA TYR A 157 -0.14 -1.28 -19.14
C TYR A 157 -0.81 -2.28 -18.17
N VAL A 158 -1.71 -1.79 -17.33
CA VAL A 158 -2.45 -2.60 -16.36
C VAL A 158 -3.93 -2.55 -16.73
N PRO A 159 -4.51 -3.64 -17.26
CA PRO A 159 -5.94 -3.68 -17.58
C PRO A 159 -6.85 -3.57 -16.35
N GLY A 160 -8.03 -3.02 -16.53
CA GLY A 160 -9.05 -2.92 -15.48
C GLY A 160 -8.81 -1.79 -14.46
N GLU A 161 -7.82 -0.93 -14.69
CA GLU A 161 -7.48 0.17 -13.79
C GLU A 161 -7.35 1.50 -14.54
N LEU A 162 -7.82 2.58 -13.91
CA LEU A 162 -7.72 3.96 -14.40
C LEU A 162 -7.59 4.93 -13.23
N ALA A 163 -6.60 5.81 -13.29
CA ALA A 163 -6.48 6.92 -12.33
C ALA A 163 -7.08 8.19 -12.89
N LEU A 164 -8.09 8.72 -12.21
CA LEU A 164 -8.77 9.96 -12.59
C LEU A 164 -8.96 10.85 -11.36
N VAL A 165 -8.50 12.08 -11.46
CA VAL A 165 -8.70 13.11 -10.44
C VAL A 165 -9.42 14.30 -11.08
N VAL A 166 -10.61 14.61 -10.60
CA VAL A 166 -11.33 15.85 -10.91
C VAL A 166 -11.30 16.70 -9.65
N ARG A 167 -10.35 17.64 -9.59
CA ARG A 167 -10.13 18.45 -8.39
C ARG A 167 -11.38 19.21 -7.98
N GLY A 168 -11.64 19.22 -6.67
CA GLY A 168 -12.83 19.83 -6.09
C GLY A 168 -14.15 19.11 -6.40
N ALA A 169 -14.07 17.89 -6.99
CA ALA A 169 -15.25 17.08 -7.27
C ALA A 169 -15.03 15.62 -6.77
N PHE A 170 -14.26 14.81 -7.48
CA PHE A 170 -14.04 13.42 -7.13
C PHE A 170 -12.69 12.91 -7.68
N SER A 171 -12.24 11.79 -7.12
CA SER A 171 -11.14 11.00 -7.69
C SER A 171 -11.52 9.53 -7.72
N LEU A 172 -11.08 8.84 -8.76
CA LEU A 172 -11.13 7.39 -8.76
C LEU A 172 -10.01 6.85 -7.87
N PRO A 173 -10.29 5.76 -7.12
CA PRO A 173 -9.43 5.33 -6.02
C PRO A 173 -8.01 4.91 -6.44
N ASN A 174 -7.82 4.43 -7.65
CA ASN A 174 -6.58 3.79 -8.07
C ASN A 174 -5.45 4.75 -8.50
N GLY A 175 -5.49 6.01 -8.04
CA GLY A 175 -4.54 7.03 -8.50
C GLY A 175 -3.08 6.83 -8.12
N ALA A 176 -2.80 6.27 -6.95
CA ALA A 176 -1.44 6.02 -6.46
C ALA A 176 -1.23 4.56 -6.04
N ASP A 177 -2.30 3.84 -5.83
CA ASP A 177 -2.34 2.58 -5.11
C ASP A 177 -2.71 1.44 -6.07
N THR A 178 -1.92 1.32 -7.10
CA THR A 178 -2.07 0.32 -8.13
C THR A 178 -1.50 -1.01 -7.70
N LYS A 179 -1.70 -2.02 -8.53
CA LYS A 179 -1.09 -3.33 -8.37
C LYS A 179 0.42 -3.20 -8.13
N ALA A 180 0.84 -3.54 -6.93
CA ALA A 180 2.23 -3.45 -6.51
C ALA A 180 2.65 -4.73 -5.79
N ARG A 181 3.93 -5.05 -5.90
CA ARG A 181 4.55 -6.17 -5.21
C ARG A 181 5.86 -5.71 -4.59
N TYR A 182 6.00 -6.02 -3.31
CA TYR A 182 7.21 -5.76 -2.55
C TYR A 182 7.68 -7.04 -1.90
N SER A 183 8.97 -7.27 -1.89
CA SER A 183 9.55 -8.30 -1.04
C SER A 183 10.94 -7.90 -0.58
N THR A 184 11.27 -8.25 0.65
CA THR A 184 12.58 -8.05 1.24
C THR A 184 13.08 -9.33 1.86
N ALA A 185 14.38 -9.54 1.84
CA ALA A 185 15.02 -10.61 2.56
C ALA A 185 16.31 -10.10 3.22
N THR A 186 16.51 -10.46 4.48
CA THR A 186 17.69 -10.12 5.26
C THR A 186 18.31 -11.41 5.80
N TYR A 187 19.59 -11.58 5.55
CA TYR A 187 20.42 -12.63 6.11
C TYR A 187 21.41 -11.99 7.07
N GLN A 188 21.48 -12.50 8.27
CA GLN A 188 22.32 -11.94 9.31
C GLN A 188 23.09 -13.05 10.02
N ILE A 189 24.36 -12.79 10.28
CA ILE A 189 25.21 -13.61 11.13
C ILE A 189 25.84 -12.71 12.17
N ALA A 190 25.80 -13.12 13.43
CA ALA A 190 26.41 -12.41 14.54
C ALA A 190 27.19 -13.38 15.40
N GLU A 191 28.38 -12.99 15.78
CA GLU A 191 29.30 -13.74 16.63
C GLU A 191 29.75 -12.83 17.77
N ASP A 192 29.60 -13.30 19.01
CA ASP A 192 29.98 -12.58 20.23
C ASP A 192 30.81 -13.47 21.13
N LEU A 193 31.99 -13.01 21.53
CA LEU A 193 32.84 -13.65 22.52
C LEU A 193 32.94 -12.75 23.73
N THR A 194 32.57 -13.27 24.90
CA THR A 194 32.77 -12.61 26.19
C THR A 194 33.72 -13.43 27.05
N MET A 195 34.70 -12.79 27.65
CA MET A 195 35.71 -13.41 28.48
C MET A 195 35.94 -12.63 29.76
N VAL A 196 36.08 -13.32 30.87
CA VAL A 196 36.44 -12.75 32.17
C VAL A 196 37.87 -13.18 32.54
N ARG A 197 38.75 -12.21 32.81
CA ARG A 197 40.11 -12.49 33.24
C ARG A 197 40.48 -11.62 34.46
N GLY A 198 40.55 -12.26 35.60
CA GLY A 198 40.75 -11.56 36.85
C GLY A 198 39.63 -10.61 37.19
N ARG A 199 39.90 -9.31 37.18
CA ARG A 199 38.91 -8.24 37.48
C ARG A 199 38.35 -7.59 36.19
N HIS A 200 38.72 -8.07 35.01
CA HIS A 200 38.36 -7.52 33.73
C HIS A 200 37.38 -8.45 33.00
N GLN A 201 36.34 -7.86 32.44
CA GLN A 201 35.44 -8.49 31.48
C GLN A 201 35.68 -7.84 30.11
N LEU A 202 35.97 -8.66 29.13
CA LEU A 202 36.21 -8.25 27.76
C LEU A 202 35.14 -8.88 26.87
N SER A 203 34.57 -8.10 25.96
CA SER A 203 33.61 -8.60 24.94
C SER A 203 34.03 -8.07 23.59
N ALA A 204 34.01 -8.93 22.60
CA ALA A 204 34.23 -8.59 21.19
C ALA A 204 33.28 -9.41 20.32
N GLY A 205 32.85 -8.83 19.23
CA GLY A 205 31.95 -9.51 18.32
C GLY A 205 31.91 -8.87 16.94
N VAL A 206 31.26 -9.55 16.01
CA VAL A 206 31.00 -9.09 14.67
C VAL A 206 29.56 -9.38 14.31
N ASN A 207 28.94 -8.45 13.59
CA ASN A 207 27.59 -8.60 13.05
C ASN A 207 27.64 -8.22 11.57
N LEU A 208 27.28 -9.16 10.72
CA LEU A 208 27.20 -8.97 9.27
C LEU A 208 25.77 -9.19 8.84
N ALA A 209 25.25 -8.27 8.04
CA ALA A 209 23.92 -8.38 7.46
C ALA A 209 23.98 -8.13 5.95
N TYR A 210 23.30 -8.99 5.20
CA TYR A 210 23.02 -8.80 3.78
C TYR A 210 21.52 -8.62 3.60
N TRP A 211 21.14 -7.54 2.96
CA TRP A 211 19.74 -7.21 2.69
C TRP A 211 19.52 -7.06 1.19
N ASN A 212 18.41 -7.60 0.70
CA ASN A 212 17.93 -7.36 -0.64
C ASN A 212 16.45 -6.96 -0.64
N ALA A 213 16.04 -6.25 -1.67
CA ALA A 213 14.66 -5.88 -1.90
C ALA A 213 14.30 -6.04 -3.37
N TYR A 214 13.08 -6.52 -3.59
CA TYR A 214 12.43 -6.49 -4.87
C TYR A 214 11.19 -5.61 -4.78
N GLN A 215 11.00 -4.74 -5.77
CA GLN A 215 9.88 -3.83 -5.83
C GLN A 215 9.37 -3.74 -7.26
N GLU A 216 8.07 -3.99 -7.43
CA GLU A 216 7.34 -3.79 -8.67
C GLU A 216 6.15 -2.90 -8.38
N ILE A 217 6.09 -1.73 -9.00
CA ILE A 217 5.03 -0.74 -8.79
C ILE A 217 4.56 -0.26 -10.16
N ASN A 218 3.26 -0.33 -10.38
CA ASN A 218 2.62 0.16 -11.59
C ASN A 218 2.03 1.58 -11.43
N ALA A 219 2.62 2.39 -10.56
CA ALA A 219 2.18 3.76 -10.32
C ALA A 219 2.13 4.55 -11.64
N ARG A 220 0.96 5.11 -11.96
CA ARG A 220 0.67 5.85 -13.20
C ARG A 220 0.77 5.04 -14.51
N SER A 221 1.14 3.77 -14.48
CA SER A 221 1.16 2.90 -15.66
C SER A 221 -0.24 2.54 -16.17
N ILE A 222 -1.25 2.82 -15.37
CA ILE A 222 -2.68 2.60 -15.65
C ILE A 222 -3.33 3.74 -16.41
N GLY A 223 -2.58 4.81 -16.74
CA GLY A 223 -3.12 6.07 -17.22
C GLY A 223 -3.59 6.96 -16.07
N HIS A 224 -3.00 8.14 -15.95
CA HIS A 224 -3.34 9.12 -14.92
C HIS A 224 -3.86 10.39 -15.57
N PHE A 225 -5.12 10.74 -15.29
CA PHE A 225 -5.79 11.91 -15.82
C PHE A 225 -6.16 12.85 -14.68
N GLU A 226 -5.70 14.08 -14.75
CA GLU A 226 -6.01 15.11 -13.76
C GLU A 226 -6.66 16.32 -14.41
N PHE A 227 -7.84 16.68 -13.94
CA PHE A 227 -8.61 17.84 -14.35
C PHE A 227 -8.65 18.84 -13.20
N ASN A 228 -7.96 19.94 -13.37
CA ASN A 228 -7.77 20.95 -12.32
C ASN A 228 -8.61 22.22 -12.50
N GLY A 229 -9.51 22.26 -13.47
CA GLY A 229 -10.39 23.40 -13.71
C GLY A 229 -9.74 24.64 -14.31
N SER A 230 -8.41 24.69 -14.52
CA SER A 230 -7.70 25.88 -15.00
C SER A 230 -8.19 26.34 -16.38
N VAL A 231 -8.55 25.42 -17.25
CA VAL A 231 -9.06 25.73 -18.60
C VAL A 231 -10.47 26.30 -18.54
N THR A 232 -11.33 25.75 -17.70
CA THR A 232 -12.75 26.14 -17.57
C THR A 232 -12.96 27.34 -16.68
N GLY A 233 -11.93 27.75 -15.91
CA GLY A 233 -12.03 28.83 -14.93
C GLY A 233 -12.77 28.42 -13.65
N LEU A 234 -13.01 27.11 -13.43
CA LEU A 234 -13.52 26.63 -12.16
C LEU A 234 -12.41 26.78 -11.12
N PRO A 235 -12.62 27.53 -10.02
CA PRO A 235 -11.59 27.64 -8.98
C PRO A 235 -11.41 26.28 -8.31
N ILE A 236 -10.15 25.95 -8.12
CA ILE A 236 -9.75 24.78 -7.33
C ILE A 236 -9.61 25.28 -5.90
N ALA A 237 -10.37 24.69 -4.99
CA ALA A 237 -10.22 24.96 -3.57
C ALA A 237 -9.02 24.17 -3.00
#